data_92085d4174ed7559d9ef045ab56e4e35
#
_entry.id   92085d4174ed7559d9ef045ab56e4e35
#
_cell.length_a   1.000
_cell.length_b   1.000
_cell.length_c   1.000
_cell.angle_alpha   90.00
_cell.angle_beta   90.00
_cell.angle_gamma   90.00
#
_symmetry.space_group_name_H-M   'P 1'
#
loop_
_entity.id
_entity.type
_entity.pdbx_description
1 polymer ?
#
loop_
_entity_poly.entity_id
_entity_poly.type
_entity_poly.pdbx_seq_one_letter_code
_entity_poly.pdbx_strand_id
1 'polypeptide(L)'
;MIRSTVIEDAIIRLNGTDELVGIATITLPDIEHKTETISGLGVIEHDEPIPTAFNAMKLQLKFMNRCKDIAFEYGSNVNLTAKAAILVEDSETHNNDEVEAIYSFKGKRIKTSGGDLGKAIKNETELEFSLTYYKEEIQGKVIHEIDVYNKKAIVTVSYTHLRAHETDSYL
;
A
#
# COMPACT_ATOMS: atom_id res chain seq x y z
N MET A 1 -26.36 9.77 2.67
CA MET A 1 -24.92 9.93 2.37
C MET A 1 -24.13 8.97 3.22
N ILE A 2 -23.35 8.10 2.60
CA ILE A 2 -22.55 7.10 3.28
C ILE A 2 -21.19 7.70 3.64
N ARG A 3 -20.79 7.56 4.90
CA ARG A 3 -19.51 8.04 5.41
C ARG A 3 -18.67 6.88 5.93
N SER A 4 -17.44 6.82 5.50
CA SER A 4 -16.45 5.94 6.11
C SER A 4 -15.95 6.57 7.41
N THR A 5 -15.91 5.81 8.47
CA THR A 5 -15.55 6.33 9.79
C THR A 5 -14.19 5.83 10.26
N VAL A 6 -14.05 4.54 10.47
CA VAL A 6 -12.81 3.93 10.98
C VAL A 6 -12.56 2.58 10.31
N ILE A 7 -11.33 2.14 10.37
CA ILE A 7 -11.00 0.74 10.09
C ILE A 7 -11.25 -0.04 11.38
N GLU A 8 -12.20 -0.96 11.33
CA GLU A 8 -12.57 -1.75 12.50
C GLU A 8 -11.55 -2.83 12.79
N ASP A 9 -11.11 -3.55 11.76
CA ASP A 9 -10.10 -4.59 11.89
C ASP A 9 -9.37 -4.80 10.56
N ALA A 10 -8.18 -5.39 10.64
CA ALA A 10 -7.40 -5.77 9.46
C ALA A 10 -6.60 -7.04 9.75
N ILE A 11 -6.58 -7.93 8.79
CA ILE A 11 -5.75 -9.13 8.82
C ILE A 11 -4.82 -9.16 7.61
N ILE A 12 -3.63 -9.70 7.78
CA ILE A 12 -2.69 -9.90 6.69
C ILE A 12 -2.35 -11.37 6.53
N ARG A 13 -2.27 -11.82 5.28
CA ARG A 13 -1.95 -13.20 4.94
C ARG A 13 -0.73 -13.27 4.04
N LEU A 14 0.12 -14.23 4.32
CA LEU A 14 1.27 -14.56 3.48
C LEU A 14 0.84 -15.59 2.43
N ASN A 15 1.15 -15.30 1.15
CA ASN A 15 0.79 -16.16 0.02
C ASN A 15 -0.69 -16.57 -0.05
N GLY A 16 -1.56 -15.73 0.53
CA GLY A 16 -3.02 -15.92 0.50
C GLY A 16 -3.59 -16.95 1.46
N THR A 17 -2.77 -17.71 2.17
CA THR A 17 -3.21 -18.81 3.05
C THR A 17 -2.82 -18.65 4.51
N ASP A 18 -1.60 -18.24 4.78
CA ASP A 18 -1.06 -18.15 6.14
C ASP A 18 -1.31 -16.76 6.73
N GLU A 19 -2.10 -16.69 7.78
CA GLU A 19 -2.32 -15.46 8.50
C GLU A 19 -1.10 -15.10 9.34
N LEU A 20 -0.61 -13.86 9.21
CA LEU A 20 0.46 -13.33 10.05
C LEU A 20 -0.13 -12.80 11.35
N VAL A 21 0.24 -13.44 12.45
CA VAL A 21 -0.26 -13.12 13.78
C VAL A 21 0.68 -12.12 14.47
N GLY A 22 0.09 -11.27 15.32
CA GLY A 22 0.85 -10.33 16.14
C GLY A 22 1.19 -9.01 15.47
N ILE A 23 0.60 -8.71 14.33
CA ILE A 23 0.75 -7.41 13.66
C ILE A 23 -0.04 -6.36 14.40
N ALA A 24 0.62 -5.28 14.82
CA ALA A 24 -0.01 -4.14 15.46
C ALA A 24 -0.52 -3.12 14.44
N THR A 25 0.28 -2.80 13.45
CA THR A 25 -0.08 -1.84 12.40
C THR A 25 0.53 -2.21 11.06
N ILE A 26 -0.16 -1.80 10.00
CA ILE A 26 0.29 -1.90 8.62
C ILE A 26 0.33 -0.48 8.08
N THR A 27 1.52 -0.02 7.65
CA THR A 27 1.65 1.28 7.00
C THR A 27 1.65 1.06 5.50
N LEU A 28 0.58 1.50 4.86
CA LEU A 28 0.40 1.36 3.42
C LEU A 28 1.43 2.19 2.65
N PRO A 29 1.82 1.75 1.43
CA PRO A 29 2.76 2.50 0.63
C PRO A 29 2.19 3.84 0.17
N ASP A 30 3.04 4.85 0.13
CA ASP A 30 2.72 6.12 -0.49
C ASP A 30 2.87 5.99 -2.01
N ILE A 31 1.89 6.51 -2.75
CA ILE A 31 1.94 6.60 -4.20
C ILE A 31 2.24 8.05 -4.55
N GLU A 32 3.45 8.29 -4.99
CA GLU A 32 3.96 9.62 -5.26
C GLU A 32 4.63 9.68 -6.62
N HIS A 33 4.24 10.66 -7.43
CA HIS A 33 4.89 10.92 -8.70
C HIS A 33 6.25 11.57 -8.50
N LYS A 34 7.20 11.25 -9.35
CA LYS A 34 8.41 12.03 -9.46
C LYS A 34 8.07 13.41 -10.02
N THR A 35 8.76 14.42 -9.53
CA THR A 35 8.56 15.81 -9.94
C THR A 35 9.83 16.39 -10.53
N GLU A 36 9.66 17.36 -11.42
CA GLU A 36 10.74 18.19 -11.96
C GLU A 36 10.42 19.64 -11.67
N THR A 37 11.40 20.38 -11.16
CA THR A 37 11.23 21.80 -10.86
C THR A 37 11.35 22.61 -12.14
N ILE A 38 10.31 23.35 -12.46
CA ILE A 38 10.28 24.26 -13.62
C ILE A 38 10.48 25.68 -13.14
N SER A 39 11.52 26.35 -13.66
CA SER A 39 11.82 27.73 -13.37
C SER A 39 12.37 28.41 -14.60
N GLY A 40 12.27 29.75 -14.66
CA GLY A 40 12.81 30.53 -15.76
C GLY A 40 12.20 31.92 -15.84
N LEU A 41 12.67 32.70 -16.84
CA LEU A 41 12.12 34.03 -17.06
C LEU A 41 10.66 33.98 -17.48
N GLY A 42 9.80 34.69 -16.75
CA GLY A 42 8.37 34.74 -17.00
C GLY A 42 7.61 33.53 -16.53
N VAL A 43 8.23 32.59 -15.83
CA VAL A 43 7.61 31.40 -15.29
C VAL A 43 7.71 31.43 -13.76
N ILE A 44 6.56 31.24 -13.10
CA ILE A 44 6.54 31.06 -11.65
C ILE A 44 7.06 29.66 -11.35
N GLU A 45 8.06 29.58 -10.48
CA GLU A 45 8.67 28.31 -10.09
C GLU A 45 7.62 27.37 -9.48
N HIS A 46 7.59 26.15 -9.97
CA HIS A 46 6.70 25.09 -9.47
C HIS A 46 7.30 23.72 -9.74
N ASP A 47 6.81 22.72 -9.01
CA ASP A 47 7.16 21.33 -9.22
C ASP A 47 6.13 20.68 -10.14
N GLU A 48 6.56 20.24 -11.31
CA GLU A 48 5.71 19.55 -12.28
C GLU A 48 5.75 18.05 -12.05
N PRO A 49 4.61 17.41 -11.74
CA PRO A 49 4.57 15.96 -11.58
C PRO A 49 4.70 15.26 -12.94
N ILE A 50 5.47 14.18 -12.96
CA ILE A 50 5.64 13.35 -14.15
C ILE A 50 4.63 12.20 -14.08
N PRO A 51 3.57 12.17 -14.93
CA PRO A 51 2.48 11.19 -14.78
C PRO A 51 2.88 9.73 -14.90
N THR A 52 3.97 9.43 -15.61
CA THR A 52 4.44 8.06 -15.85
C THR A 52 5.57 7.62 -14.95
N ALA A 53 6.05 8.49 -14.06
CA ALA A 53 7.15 8.18 -13.15
C ALA A 53 6.69 8.27 -11.69
N PHE A 54 6.96 7.21 -10.95
CA PHE A 54 6.61 7.09 -9.54
C PHE A 54 7.85 6.89 -8.67
N ASN A 55 7.80 7.37 -7.46
CA ASN A 55 8.76 7.04 -6.44
C ASN A 55 8.58 5.61 -5.96
N ALA A 56 9.65 5.02 -5.42
CA ALA A 56 9.62 3.67 -4.89
C ALA A 56 8.56 3.53 -3.80
N MET A 57 7.80 2.44 -3.86
CA MET A 57 6.77 2.11 -2.88
C MET A 57 7.37 1.24 -1.77
N LYS A 58 6.99 1.52 -0.54
CA LYS A 58 7.44 0.78 0.63
C LYS A 58 6.25 0.42 1.51
N LEU A 59 6.26 -0.82 1.98
CA LEU A 59 5.28 -1.32 2.95
C LEU A 59 5.98 -1.52 4.28
N GLN A 60 5.37 -1.08 5.37
CA GLN A 60 5.87 -1.30 6.72
C GLN A 60 4.87 -2.12 7.53
N LEU A 61 5.38 -3.18 8.15
CA LEU A 61 4.63 -3.99 9.09
C LEU A 61 5.24 -3.83 10.48
N LYS A 62 4.42 -3.46 11.44
CA LYS A 62 4.83 -3.35 12.85
C LYS A 62 4.22 -4.48 13.65
N PHE A 63 5.04 -5.24 14.34
CA PHE A 63 4.64 -6.33 15.22
C PHE A 63 4.65 -5.88 16.68
N MET A 64 3.74 -6.42 17.48
CA MET A 64 3.75 -6.16 18.92
C MET A 64 4.97 -6.77 19.61
N ASN A 65 5.34 -7.98 19.19
CA ASN A 65 6.49 -8.70 19.71
C ASN A 65 7.14 -9.56 18.62
N ARG A 66 8.34 -10.00 18.87
CA ARG A 66 9.01 -10.94 18.00
C ARG A 66 8.31 -12.29 18.00
N CYS A 67 8.12 -12.84 16.82
CA CYS A 67 7.61 -14.17 16.60
C CYS A 67 8.34 -14.80 15.40
N LYS A 68 8.12 -16.07 15.17
CA LYS A 68 8.74 -16.78 14.03
C LYS A 68 8.30 -16.22 12.67
N ASP A 69 7.15 -15.57 12.62
CA ASP A 69 6.55 -15.05 11.37
C ASP A 69 7.31 -13.84 10.81
N ILE A 70 8.24 -13.25 11.59
CA ILE A 70 9.11 -12.19 11.10
C ILE A 70 10.31 -12.71 10.28
N ALA A 71 10.50 -14.02 10.23
CA ALA A 71 11.64 -14.64 9.57
C ALA A 71 11.40 -14.79 8.06
N PHE A 72 11.52 -13.70 7.33
CA PHE A 72 11.51 -13.71 5.86
C PHE A 72 12.93 -13.86 5.31
N GLU A 73 13.08 -14.63 4.25
CA GLU A 73 14.36 -14.77 3.57
C GLU A 73 14.75 -13.51 2.81
N TYR A 74 16.05 -13.19 2.82
CA TYR A 74 16.57 -12.09 2.00
C TYR A 74 16.52 -12.44 0.52
N GLY A 75 16.08 -11.47 -0.29
CA GLY A 75 16.02 -11.63 -1.74
C GLY A 75 14.84 -12.44 -2.25
N SER A 76 14.09 -13.10 -1.38
CA SER A 76 12.88 -13.81 -1.76
C SER A 76 11.72 -12.86 -1.99
N ASN A 77 10.98 -13.09 -3.05
CA ASN A 77 9.76 -12.34 -3.32
C ASN A 77 8.66 -12.80 -2.39
N VAL A 78 8.01 -11.86 -1.75
CA VAL A 78 6.93 -12.11 -0.78
C VAL A 78 5.62 -11.60 -1.37
N ASN A 79 4.57 -12.40 -1.26
CA ASN A 79 3.23 -12.06 -1.69
C ASN A 79 2.34 -11.93 -0.46
N LEU A 80 1.90 -10.72 -0.18
CA LEU A 80 1.09 -10.40 0.99
C LEU A 80 -0.29 -9.91 0.55
N THR A 81 -1.32 -10.32 1.27
CA THR A 81 -2.68 -9.84 1.08
C THR A 81 -3.24 -9.39 2.41
N ALA A 82 -3.65 -8.13 2.50
CA ALA A 82 -4.33 -7.59 3.67
C ALA A 82 -5.80 -7.39 3.36
N LYS A 83 -6.65 -7.77 4.31
CA LYS A 83 -8.09 -7.49 4.25
C LYS A 83 -8.46 -6.62 5.44
N ALA A 84 -9.16 -5.54 5.17
CA ALA A 84 -9.63 -4.62 6.19
C ALA A 84 -11.15 -4.47 6.13
N ALA A 85 -11.76 -4.39 7.29
CA ALA A 85 -13.17 -4.02 7.42
C ALA A 85 -13.24 -2.53 7.74
N ILE A 86 -13.87 -1.76 6.87
CA ILE A 86 -14.08 -0.33 7.04
C ILE A 86 -15.51 -0.11 7.50
N LEU A 87 -15.66 0.51 8.65
CA LEU A 87 -16.97 0.87 9.17
C LEU A 87 -17.51 2.08 8.42
N VAL A 88 -18.73 1.95 7.90
CA VAL A 88 -19.43 3.03 7.20
C VAL A 88 -20.75 3.34 7.89
N GLU A 89 -21.18 4.57 7.85
CA GLU A 89 -22.41 5.03 8.44
C GLU A 89 -23.23 5.80 7.41
N ASP A 90 -24.51 5.50 7.34
CA ASP A 90 -25.45 6.29 6.55
C ASP A 90 -25.95 7.48 7.37
N SER A 91 -25.71 8.70 6.90
CA SER A 91 -26.11 9.91 7.60
C SER A 91 -27.63 10.16 7.65
N GLU A 92 -28.40 9.49 6.80
CA GLU A 92 -29.87 9.62 6.78
C GLU A 92 -30.54 8.61 7.72
N THR A 93 -30.11 7.37 7.67
CA THR A 93 -30.71 6.29 8.46
C THR A 93 -30.00 6.01 9.79
N HIS A 94 -28.77 6.56 9.96
CA HIS A 94 -27.88 6.31 11.09
C HIS A 94 -27.50 4.82 11.27
N ASN A 95 -27.64 4.04 10.23
CA ASN A 95 -27.26 2.62 10.23
C ASN A 95 -25.79 2.46 9.91
N ASN A 96 -25.15 1.54 10.62
CA ASN A 96 -23.76 1.15 10.39
C ASN A 96 -23.71 -0.09 9.48
N ASP A 97 -22.73 -0.13 8.60
CA ASP A 97 -22.40 -1.26 7.77
C ASP A 97 -20.90 -1.39 7.63
N GLU A 98 -20.43 -2.51 7.13
CA GLU A 98 -19.01 -2.77 6.89
C GLU A 98 -18.74 -2.90 5.40
N VAL A 99 -17.61 -2.33 4.99
CA VAL A 99 -17.11 -2.39 3.62
C VAL A 99 -15.77 -3.11 3.64
N GLU A 100 -15.60 -4.09 2.77
CA GLU A 100 -14.34 -4.81 2.65
C GLU A 100 -13.35 -4.05 1.76
N ALA A 101 -12.14 -3.88 2.27
CA ALA A 101 -11.00 -3.40 1.50
C ALA A 101 -9.95 -4.49 1.40
N ILE A 102 -9.44 -4.73 0.21
CA ILE A 102 -8.42 -5.74 -0.07
C ILE A 102 -7.19 -5.06 -0.61
N TYR A 103 -6.05 -5.33 0.01
CA TYR A 103 -4.74 -4.81 -0.40
C TYR A 103 -3.85 -5.97 -0.79
N SER A 104 -3.24 -5.90 -1.95
CA SER A 104 -2.30 -6.92 -2.44
C SER A 104 -0.92 -6.31 -2.62
N PHE A 105 0.09 -6.99 -2.12
CA PHE A 105 1.47 -6.52 -2.15
C PHE A 105 2.38 -7.63 -2.66
N LYS A 106 3.33 -7.27 -3.51
CA LYS A 106 4.44 -8.15 -3.89
C LYS A 106 5.74 -7.36 -3.77
N GLY A 107 6.70 -7.94 -3.12
CA GLY A 107 7.97 -7.27 -2.91
C GLY A 107 8.96 -8.09 -2.13
N LYS A 108 10.03 -7.45 -1.73
CA LYS A 108 11.14 -8.06 -1.00
C LYS A 108 11.43 -7.29 0.28
N ARG A 109 11.77 -8.00 1.34
CA ARG A 109 12.19 -7.37 2.57
C ARG A 109 13.51 -6.63 2.38
N ILE A 110 13.57 -5.39 2.85
CA ILE A 110 14.79 -4.58 2.78
C ILE A 110 15.34 -4.21 4.16
N LYS A 111 14.49 -4.24 5.19
CA LYS A 111 14.90 -3.81 6.53
C LYS A 111 14.11 -4.54 7.60
N THR A 112 14.82 -4.89 8.69
CA THR A 112 14.22 -5.37 9.93
C THR A 112 14.75 -4.49 11.07
N SER A 113 13.83 -3.77 11.73
CA SER A 113 14.15 -3.02 12.94
C SER A 113 14.00 -3.93 14.15
N GLY A 114 15.04 -4.01 14.98
CA GLY A 114 15.09 -4.97 16.08
C GLY A 114 14.11 -4.69 17.22
N GLY A 115 13.76 -3.44 17.43
CA GLY A 115 12.97 -3.05 18.59
C GLY A 115 13.75 -3.15 19.91
N ASP A 116 13.02 -3.11 21.02
CA ASP A 116 13.62 -3.10 22.36
C ASP A 116 13.37 -4.41 23.11
N LEU A 117 14.33 -4.84 23.91
CA LEU A 117 14.19 -5.92 24.86
C LEU A 117 14.26 -5.37 26.27
N GLY A 118 13.29 -5.70 27.09
CA GLY A 118 13.25 -5.26 28.46
C GLY A 118 12.18 -5.98 29.27
N LYS A 119 12.13 -5.67 30.55
CA LYS A 119 11.13 -6.24 31.46
C LYS A 119 9.79 -5.53 31.29
N ALA A 120 8.74 -6.29 31.01
CA ALA A 120 7.37 -5.82 30.90
C ALA A 120 7.15 -4.74 29.81
N ILE A 121 7.87 -4.84 28.70
CA ILE A 121 7.72 -3.96 27.54
C ILE A 121 7.39 -4.76 26.27
N LYS A 122 6.79 -4.09 25.27
CA LYS A 122 6.60 -4.65 23.93
C LYS A 122 7.91 -4.49 23.14
N ASN A 123 8.25 -5.49 22.32
CA ASN A 123 9.44 -5.39 21.48
C ASN A 123 9.27 -4.43 20.29
N GLU A 124 8.08 -4.38 19.68
CA GLU A 124 7.74 -3.50 18.56
C GLU A 124 8.69 -3.61 17.36
N THR A 125 8.93 -4.83 16.91
CA THR A 125 9.73 -5.08 15.71
C THR A 125 9.01 -4.57 14.45
N GLU A 126 9.75 -3.90 13.57
CA GLU A 126 9.24 -3.42 12.29
C GLU A 126 9.93 -4.12 11.11
N LEU A 127 9.15 -4.47 10.10
CA LEU A 127 9.64 -4.96 8.82
C LEU A 127 9.30 -3.96 7.72
N GLU A 128 10.24 -3.71 6.83
CA GLU A 128 10.05 -2.86 5.67
C GLU A 128 10.29 -3.67 4.39
N PHE A 129 9.35 -3.54 3.45
CA PHE A 129 9.40 -4.22 2.15
C PHE A 129 9.47 -3.19 1.03
N SER A 130 10.33 -3.45 0.05
CA SER A 130 10.31 -2.72 -1.22
C SER A 130 9.33 -3.41 -2.15
N LEU A 131 8.32 -2.69 -2.60
CA LEU A 131 7.23 -3.24 -3.39
C LEU A 131 7.48 -3.09 -4.89
N THR A 132 7.15 -4.14 -5.63
CA THR A 132 7.08 -4.12 -7.10
C THR A 132 5.66 -4.21 -7.61
N TYR A 133 4.73 -4.55 -6.74
CA TYR A 133 3.30 -4.59 -7.04
C TYR A 133 2.48 -4.13 -5.83
N TYR A 134 1.51 -3.28 -6.08
CA TYR A 134 0.56 -2.81 -5.08
C TYR A 134 -0.82 -2.65 -5.70
N LYS A 135 -1.82 -3.22 -5.07
CA LYS A 135 -3.22 -3.09 -5.48
C LYS A 135 -4.09 -2.80 -4.27
N GLU A 136 -4.96 -1.82 -4.41
CA GLU A 136 -5.97 -1.48 -3.42
C GLU A 136 -7.36 -1.60 -4.06
N GLU A 137 -8.22 -2.37 -3.44
CA GLU A 137 -9.57 -2.64 -3.91
C GLU A 137 -10.56 -2.44 -2.77
N ILE A 138 -11.57 -1.60 -2.99
CA ILE A 138 -12.61 -1.32 -2.00
C ILE A 138 -13.96 -1.63 -2.64
N GLN A 139 -14.74 -2.50 -2.02
CA GLN A 139 -16.05 -2.98 -2.53
C GLN A 139 -15.98 -3.51 -3.97
N GLY A 140 -14.93 -4.22 -4.32
CA GLY A 140 -14.74 -4.74 -5.67
C GLY A 140 -14.26 -3.71 -6.70
N LYS A 141 -14.08 -2.44 -6.30
CA LYS A 141 -13.57 -1.39 -7.18
C LYS A 141 -12.08 -1.16 -6.92
N VAL A 142 -11.29 -1.26 -7.96
CA VAL A 142 -9.84 -0.98 -7.89
C VAL A 142 -9.62 0.51 -7.76
N ILE A 143 -9.01 0.92 -6.65
CA ILE A 143 -8.64 2.32 -6.37
C ILE A 143 -7.25 2.60 -6.91
N HIS A 144 -6.29 1.74 -6.57
CA HIS A 144 -4.92 1.82 -7.03
C HIS A 144 -4.43 0.46 -7.48
N GLU A 145 -3.71 0.41 -8.58
CA GLU A 145 -2.96 -0.76 -8.98
C GLU A 145 -1.69 -0.31 -9.71
N ILE A 146 -0.54 -0.61 -9.12
CA ILE A 146 0.75 -0.28 -9.69
C ILE A 146 1.58 -1.54 -9.81
N ASP A 147 1.97 -1.86 -11.04
CA ASP A 147 2.83 -2.99 -11.37
C ASP A 147 4.08 -2.48 -12.08
N VAL A 148 5.19 -2.52 -11.38
CA VAL A 148 6.47 -2.01 -11.88
C VAL A 148 6.96 -2.79 -13.09
N TYR A 149 6.84 -4.12 -13.06
CA TYR A 149 7.35 -4.97 -14.14
C TYR A 149 6.48 -4.93 -15.39
N ASN A 150 5.18 -4.89 -15.23
CA ASN A 150 4.24 -4.80 -16.34
C ASN A 150 3.94 -3.36 -16.77
N LYS A 151 4.57 -2.39 -16.12
CA LYS A 151 4.44 -0.96 -16.42
C LYS A 151 2.99 -0.49 -16.46
N LYS A 152 2.24 -0.92 -15.46
CA LYS A 152 0.82 -0.61 -15.31
C LYS A 152 0.61 0.28 -14.09
N ALA A 153 -0.17 1.33 -14.27
CA ALA A 153 -0.57 2.17 -13.16
C ALA A 153 -2.04 2.57 -13.31
N ILE A 154 -2.85 2.21 -12.32
CA ILE A 154 -4.23 2.66 -12.17
C ILE A 154 -4.29 3.45 -10.87
N VAL A 155 -4.66 4.71 -10.97
CA VAL A 155 -4.85 5.58 -9.80
C VAL A 155 -6.26 6.13 -9.85
N THR A 156 -7.07 5.73 -8.89
CA THR A 156 -8.49 6.08 -8.75
C THR A 156 -9.37 5.49 -9.86
N VAL A 157 -9.53 6.12 -11.01
CA VAL A 157 -10.38 5.64 -12.12
C VAL A 157 -9.73 5.72 -13.49
N SER A 158 -8.48 6.17 -13.57
CA SER A 158 -7.79 6.27 -14.84
C SER A 158 -6.68 5.22 -14.95
N TYR A 159 -6.60 4.62 -16.13
CA TYR A 159 -5.54 3.69 -16.49
C TYR A 159 -4.45 4.43 -17.24
N THR A 160 -3.21 4.29 -16.77
CA THR A 160 -2.06 4.92 -17.41
C THR A 160 -1.01 3.87 -17.73
N HIS A 161 -0.67 3.74 -19.02
CA HIS A 161 0.50 2.99 -19.44
C HIS A 161 1.78 3.80 -19.19
N LEU A 162 2.80 3.14 -18.66
CA LEU A 162 4.09 3.78 -18.42
C LEU A 162 4.99 3.81 -19.68
N ARG A 163 4.50 3.28 -20.79
CA ARG A 163 5.15 3.34 -22.11
C ARG A 163 4.41 4.32 -23.01
N ALA A 164 5.02 5.44 -23.33
CA ALA A 164 4.38 6.49 -24.11
C ALA A 164 3.97 6.06 -25.52
N HIS A 165 4.70 5.13 -26.14
CA HIS A 165 4.42 4.67 -27.51
C HIS A 165 3.28 3.66 -27.63
N GLU A 166 2.70 3.22 -26.54
CA GLU A 166 1.58 2.27 -26.53
C GLU A 166 0.22 2.95 -26.44
N THR A 167 0.18 4.26 -26.24
CA THR A 167 -1.08 4.98 -26.00
C THR A 167 -1.95 5.10 -27.24
N ASP A 168 -1.38 5.15 -28.43
CA ASP A 168 -2.10 5.40 -29.67
C ASP A 168 -2.96 4.21 -30.14
N SER A 169 -2.67 3.02 -29.68
CA SER A 169 -3.40 1.82 -30.06
C SER A 169 -4.73 1.63 -29.36
N TYR A 170 -5.11 2.50 -28.45
CA TYR A 170 -6.29 2.37 -27.60
C TYR A 170 -7.34 3.47 -27.83
N LEU A 171 -7.23 4.17 -28.91
CA LEU A 171 -8.17 5.25 -29.25
C LEU A 171 -9.41 4.74 -29.97
#